data_edb437c25e2c3175bfbf953c59177f66
#
_entry.id   edb437c25e2c3175bfbf953c59177f66
#
_cell.length_a   1.000
_cell.length_b   1.000
_cell.length_c   1.000
_cell.angle_alpha   90.00
_cell.angle_beta   90.00
_cell.angle_gamma   90.00
#
_symmetry.space_group_name_H-M   'P 1'
#
loop_
_entity.id
_entity.type
_entity.pdbx_description
1 polymer ?
#
loop_
_entity_poly.entity_id
_entity_poly.type
_entity_poly.pdbx_seq_one_letter_code
_entity_poly.pdbx_strand_id
1 'polypeptide(L)'
;MKSRQFSLKINLLIIFNLIVFSCNSQEQFPAKDLKSKVQILNVGTFHMGFSSDEHTVDYDEHDRKNIMENREIAKKIAEFKPTIIIVEREPKHNEELQKSYLEYCKNPETKFEKPSEIELLAYEVGRISNVKKIYGIDHQLGYNYMKIDNLAKKINAEVYLNYMKNTNFKSKLDFDKANTLDKLKIINHPENLDFLINVNADILTYVSTPGKYEGAEQAAELYKRNLIMFSNLNRISVTENDRVFILMGASHTAFFNEFMKRSPRY
;
A
#
# COMPACT_ATOMS: atom_id res chain seq x y z
N MET A 1 35.85 -15.22 85.24
CA MET A 1 36.51 -15.49 83.93
C MET A 1 35.46 -15.25 82.79
N LYS A 2 35.63 -14.18 82.02
CA LYS A 2 34.67 -13.78 80.99
C LYS A 2 35.14 -14.35 79.62
N SER A 3 34.37 -15.21 79.02
CA SER A 3 34.59 -15.70 77.63
C SER A 3 33.99 -14.67 76.64
N ARG A 4 34.85 -14.14 75.81
CA ARG A 4 34.42 -13.28 74.67
C ARG A 4 34.01 -14.19 73.48
N GLN A 5 32.75 -14.14 73.09
CA GLN A 5 32.30 -14.66 71.82
C GLN A 5 32.64 -13.68 70.71
N PHE A 6 33.40 -14.13 69.73
CA PHE A 6 33.64 -13.42 68.48
C PHE A 6 32.51 -13.76 67.50
N SER A 7 31.69 -12.76 67.18
CA SER A 7 30.66 -12.91 66.12
C SER A 7 31.27 -12.52 64.81
N LEU A 8 31.40 -13.49 63.92
CA LEU A 8 31.84 -13.30 62.53
C LEU A 8 30.60 -12.91 61.68
N LYS A 9 30.55 -11.61 61.32
CA LYS A 9 29.52 -11.15 60.35
C LYS A 9 30.01 -11.45 58.93
N ILE A 10 29.42 -12.44 58.32
CA ILE A 10 29.59 -12.71 56.90
C ILE A 10 28.72 -11.72 56.12
N ASN A 11 29.35 -10.76 55.46
CA ASN A 11 28.67 -9.90 54.50
C ASN A 11 28.50 -10.67 53.19
N LEU A 12 27.28 -11.15 52.93
CA LEU A 12 26.91 -11.75 51.67
C LEU A 12 26.65 -10.62 50.65
N LEU A 13 27.64 -10.34 49.81
CA LEU A 13 27.53 -9.41 48.69
C LEU A 13 26.72 -10.10 47.61
N ILE A 14 25.42 -9.83 47.52
CA ILE A 14 24.57 -10.24 46.40
C ILE A 14 24.90 -9.33 45.24
N ILE A 15 25.70 -9.85 44.30
CA ILE A 15 25.91 -9.22 42.98
C ILE A 15 24.65 -9.48 42.19
N PHE A 16 23.78 -8.45 42.11
CA PHE A 16 22.65 -8.42 41.22
C PHE A 16 23.18 -8.17 39.81
N ASN A 17 23.39 -9.24 39.04
CA ASN A 17 23.61 -9.12 37.60
C ASN A 17 22.33 -8.57 36.96
N LEU A 18 22.30 -7.27 36.74
CA LEU A 18 21.37 -6.62 35.87
C LEU A 18 21.67 -7.10 34.44
N ILE A 19 20.97 -8.16 34.02
CA ILE A 19 20.85 -8.47 32.62
C ILE A 19 20.01 -7.36 32.01
N VAL A 20 20.68 -6.37 31.45
CA VAL A 20 20.04 -5.39 30.57
C VAL A 20 19.61 -6.15 29.34
N PHE A 21 18.37 -6.60 29.31
CA PHE A 21 17.73 -6.96 28.05
C PHE A 21 17.78 -5.69 27.20
N SER A 22 18.66 -5.67 26.23
CA SER A 22 18.58 -4.75 25.12
C SER A 22 17.23 -4.99 24.46
N CYS A 23 16.24 -4.18 24.87
CA CYS A 23 14.99 -4.08 24.18
C CYS A 23 15.36 -3.68 22.75
N ASN A 24 15.13 -4.58 21.80
CA ASN A 24 15.27 -4.27 20.38
C ASN A 24 14.60 -2.92 20.15
N SER A 25 15.35 -1.99 19.60
CA SER A 25 14.86 -0.67 19.24
C SER A 25 13.60 -0.86 18.42
N GLN A 26 12.45 -0.55 19.00
CA GLN A 26 11.25 -0.34 18.23
C GLN A 26 11.63 0.65 17.13
N GLU A 27 11.39 0.27 15.87
CA GLU A 27 11.57 1.18 14.74
C GLU A 27 10.76 2.44 15.02
N GLN A 28 11.42 3.48 15.51
CA GLN A 28 10.81 4.78 15.72
C GLN A 28 10.61 5.43 14.35
N PHE A 29 9.51 6.14 14.19
CA PHE A 29 9.33 6.98 13.02
C PHE A 29 10.53 7.93 12.90
N PRO A 30 11.13 8.08 11.70
CA PRO A 30 12.24 8.99 11.52
C PRO A 30 11.83 10.42 11.90
N ALA A 31 12.40 10.92 12.99
CA ALA A 31 12.03 12.19 13.64
C ALA A 31 12.69 13.41 12.98
N LYS A 32 13.06 13.33 11.70
CA LYS A 32 13.72 14.46 11.03
C LYS A 32 12.66 15.38 10.43
N ASP A 33 12.61 16.61 10.92
CA ASP A 33 11.89 17.69 10.27
C ASP A 33 12.50 17.94 8.89
N LEU A 34 11.71 17.74 7.85
CA LEU A 34 12.14 18.02 6.49
C LEU A 34 12.03 19.52 6.22
N LYS A 35 13.02 20.09 5.54
CA LYS A 35 13.01 21.50 5.13
C LYS A 35 11.96 21.78 4.07
N SER A 36 11.61 20.75 3.29
CA SER A 36 10.57 20.77 2.27
C SER A 36 9.88 19.41 2.18
N LYS A 37 8.67 19.38 1.65
CA LYS A 37 7.94 18.12 1.41
C LYS A 37 8.66 17.25 0.40
N VAL A 38 8.60 15.93 0.61
CA VAL A 38 9.09 14.92 -0.32
C VAL A 38 8.21 14.90 -1.57
N GLN A 39 8.83 14.82 -2.73
CA GLN A 39 8.09 14.69 -3.99
C GLN A 39 7.56 13.27 -4.16
N ILE A 40 6.26 13.15 -4.42
CA ILE A 40 5.58 11.87 -4.61
C ILE A 40 4.96 11.80 -6.01
N LEU A 41 5.14 10.67 -6.68
CA LEU A 41 4.33 10.24 -7.81
C LEU A 41 3.52 9.01 -7.35
N ASN A 42 2.24 9.19 -7.08
CA ASN A 42 1.34 8.15 -6.61
C ASN A 42 0.46 7.68 -7.77
N VAL A 43 0.61 6.44 -8.20
CA VAL A 43 -0.07 5.88 -9.38
C VAL A 43 -0.90 4.67 -8.99
N GLY A 44 -2.19 4.75 -9.27
CA GLY A 44 -3.13 3.65 -9.10
C GLY A 44 -3.08 2.65 -10.24
N THR A 45 -3.22 1.37 -9.92
CA THR A 45 -3.36 0.29 -10.88
C THR A 45 -4.77 -0.29 -10.86
N PHE A 46 -5.07 -1.03 -11.91
CA PHE A 46 -6.26 -1.87 -12.02
C PHE A 46 -5.96 -3.35 -11.72
N HIS A 47 -4.88 -3.61 -10.94
CA HIS A 47 -4.33 -4.94 -10.68
C HIS A 47 -3.93 -5.66 -11.97
N MET A 48 -2.86 -5.15 -12.61
CA MET A 48 -2.30 -5.72 -13.83
C MET A 48 -1.69 -7.09 -13.55
N GLY A 49 -2.17 -8.12 -14.23
CA GLY A 49 -1.68 -9.49 -14.05
C GLY A 49 -2.22 -10.18 -12.81
N PHE A 50 -1.37 -10.96 -12.13
CA PHE A 50 -1.82 -11.74 -10.99
C PHE A 50 -2.19 -10.88 -9.78
N SER A 51 -3.44 -11.02 -9.34
CA SER A 51 -3.95 -10.43 -8.09
C SER A 51 -4.70 -11.47 -7.27
N SER A 52 -4.62 -11.36 -5.94
CA SER A 52 -5.45 -12.10 -5.01
C SER A 52 -6.76 -11.40 -4.69
N ASP A 53 -7.03 -10.23 -5.29
CA ASP A 53 -8.22 -9.44 -5.04
C ASP A 53 -9.45 -10.05 -5.70
N GLU A 54 -10.61 -9.82 -5.09
CA GLU A 54 -11.90 -10.36 -5.54
C GLU A 54 -12.34 -9.77 -6.91
N HIS A 55 -11.92 -8.55 -7.21
CA HIS A 55 -12.19 -7.87 -8.47
C HIS A 55 -10.93 -7.81 -9.32
N THR A 56 -10.86 -8.67 -10.33
CA THR A 56 -9.77 -8.68 -11.32
C THR A 56 -10.25 -8.16 -12.66
N VAL A 57 -9.37 -7.49 -13.38
CA VAL A 57 -9.57 -7.09 -14.77
C VAL A 57 -8.98 -8.18 -15.66
N ASP A 58 -9.64 -8.48 -16.78
CA ASP A 58 -9.07 -9.37 -17.80
C ASP A 58 -7.85 -8.69 -18.42
N TYR A 59 -6.68 -9.20 -18.08
CA TYR A 59 -5.39 -8.66 -18.50
C TYR A 59 -4.36 -9.79 -18.61
N ASP A 60 -3.96 -10.13 -19.82
CA ASP A 60 -2.95 -11.15 -20.06
C ASP A 60 -1.55 -10.55 -19.80
N GLU A 61 -0.98 -10.90 -18.65
CA GLU A 61 0.35 -10.46 -18.20
C GLU A 61 1.49 -11.05 -19.02
N HIS A 62 1.22 -12.08 -19.81
CA HIS A 62 2.20 -12.72 -20.68
C HIS A 62 2.08 -12.28 -22.14
N ASP A 63 1.03 -11.53 -22.48
CA ASP A 63 0.88 -10.98 -23.82
C ASP A 63 2.00 -10.01 -24.16
N ARG A 64 2.64 -10.24 -25.31
CA ARG A 64 3.81 -9.44 -25.74
C ARG A 64 3.47 -7.96 -25.92
N LYS A 65 2.27 -7.63 -26.37
CA LYS A 65 1.83 -6.24 -26.54
C LYS A 65 1.71 -5.56 -25.18
N ASN A 66 1.07 -6.21 -24.20
CA ASN A 66 0.94 -5.68 -22.86
C ASN A 66 2.30 -5.47 -22.18
N ILE A 67 3.23 -6.41 -22.33
CA ILE A 67 4.61 -6.28 -21.82
C ILE A 67 5.31 -5.08 -22.47
N MET A 68 5.19 -4.89 -23.80
CA MET A 68 5.77 -3.75 -24.48
C MET A 68 5.14 -2.41 -24.05
N GLU A 69 3.82 -2.36 -23.91
CA GLU A 69 3.12 -1.17 -23.41
C GLU A 69 3.58 -0.81 -21.99
N ASN A 70 3.73 -1.77 -21.09
CA ASN A 70 4.27 -1.55 -19.75
C ASN A 70 5.68 -0.99 -19.77
N ARG A 71 6.56 -1.48 -20.65
CA ARG A 71 7.93 -0.94 -20.83
C ARG A 71 7.91 0.52 -21.30
N GLU A 72 7.02 0.89 -22.21
CA GLU A 72 6.87 2.29 -22.65
C GLU A 72 6.29 3.20 -21.55
N ILE A 73 5.34 2.69 -20.76
CA ILE A 73 4.80 3.40 -19.60
C ILE A 73 5.89 3.59 -18.55
N ALA A 74 6.70 2.56 -18.29
CA ALA A 74 7.82 2.65 -17.36
C ALA A 74 8.81 3.74 -17.73
N LYS A 75 9.13 3.91 -19.04
CA LYS A 75 9.98 5.01 -19.51
C LYS A 75 9.39 6.39 -19.17
N LYS A 76 8.08 6.57 -19.36
CA LYS A 76 7.40 7.83 -19.02
C LYS A 76 7.41 8.10 -17.51
N ILE A 77 7.16 7.09 -16.70
CA ILE A 77 7.23 7.21 -15.23
C ILE A 77 8.65 7.50 -14.76
N ALA A 78 9.65 6.91 -15.42
CA ALA A 78 11.07 7.14 -15.11
C ALA A 78 11.53 8.59 -15.34
N GLU A 79 10.80 9.39 -16.14
CA GLU A 79 11.06 10.84 -16.29
C GLU A 79 10.85 11.60 -14.95
N PHE A 80 10.05 11.04 -14.03
CA PHE A 80 9.95 11.54 -12.66
C PHE A 80 11.26 11.36 -11.88
N LYS A 81 12.20 10.51 -12.33
CA LYS A 81 13.48 10.19 -11.69
C LYS A 81 13.32 9.72 -10.25
N PRO A 82 12.54 8.68 -9.98
CA PRO A 82 12.35 8.17 -8.62
C PRO A 82 13.68 7.70 -8.02
N THR A 83 13.85 7.91 -6.72
CA THR A 83 14.98 7.40 -5.92
C THR A 83 14.56 6.23 -5.03
N ILE A 84 13.26 6.13 -4.76
CA ILE A 84 12.64 5.08 -3.95
C ILE A 84 11.36 4.63 -4.63
N ILE A 85 11.11 3.32 -4.62
CA ILE A 85 9.86 2.73 -5.09
C ILE A 85 9.11 2.11 -3.92
N ILE A 86 7.80 2.33 -3.90
CA ILE A 86 6.86 1.78 -2.92
C ILE A 86 5.80 0.98 -3.67
N VAL A 87 5.48 -0.21 -3.19
CA VAL A 87 4.50 -1.11 -3.83
C VAL A 87 3.55 -1.73 -2.82
N GLU A 88 2.45 -2.27 -3.31
CA GLU A 88 1.45 -2.99 -2.54
C GLU A 88 1.90 -4.43 -2.26
N ARG A 89 2.84 -4.56 -1.33
CA ARG A 89 3.36 -5.82 -0.78
C ARG A 89 3.53 -5.65 0.72
N GLU A 90 3.25 -6.67 1.52
CA GLU A 90 3.45 -6.57 2.98
C GLU A 90 4.94 -6.40 3.33
N PRO A 91 5.28 -5.53 4.32
CA PRO A 91 6.67 -5.27 4.73
C PRO A 91 7.48 -6.52 5.13
N LYS A 92 6.81 -7.56 5.63
CA LYS A 92 7.46 -8.83 5.98
C LYS A 92 8.14 -9.52 4.79
N HIS A 93 7.77 -9.16 3.55
CA HIS A 93 8.35 -9.69 2.31
C HIS A 93 9.39 -8.75 1.67
N ASN A 94 9.82 -7.68 2.34
CA ASN A 94 10.73 -6.70 1.76
C ASN A 94 12.09 -7.28 1.34
N GLU A 95 12.61 -8.25 2.06
CA GLU A 95 13.88 -8.90 1.68
C GLU A 95 13.74 -9.69 0.37
N GLU A 96 12.67 -10.46 0.23
CA GLU A 96 12.36 -11.21 -0.99
C GLU A 96 12.08 -10.27 -2.16
N LEU A 97 11.27 -9.24 -1.95
CA LEU A 97 10.95 -8.19 -2.92
C LEU A 97 12.22 -7.52 -3.44
N GLN A 98 13.10 -7.08 -2.53
CA GLN A 98 14.37 -6.43 -2.87
C GLN A 98 15.29 -7.37 -3.67
N LYS A 99 15.39 -8.63 -3.28
CA LYS A 99 16.19 -9.65 -3.96
C LYS A 99 15.69 -9.85 -5.38
N SER A 100 14.40 -10.12 -5.56
CA SER A 100 13.75 -10.31 -6.86
C SER A 100 13.92 -9.11 -7.77
N TYR A 101 13.74 -7.91 -7.23
CA TYR A 101 13.98 -6.66 -7.97
C TYR A 101 15.44 -6.54 -8.46
N LEU A 102 16.42 -6.82 -7.62
CA LEU A 102 17.84 -6.76 -8.01
C LEU A 102 18.22 -7.82 -9.03
N GLU A 103 17.60 -8.99 -8.98
CA GLU A 103 17.75 -10.05 -10.00
C GLU A 103 17.18 -9.58 -11.35
N TYR A 104 15.98 -8.99 -11.35
CA TYR A 104 15.41 -8.36 -12.54
C TYR A 104 16.30 -7.26 -13.11
N CYS A 105 16.87 -6.39 -12.28
CA CYS A 105 17.78 -5.34 -12.76
C CYS A 105 19.01 -5.89 -13.47
N LYS A 106 19.49 -7.08 -13.09
CA LYS A 106 20.62 -7.76 -13.76
C LYS A 106 20.20 -8.43 -15.07
N ASN A 107 18.99 -8.97 -15.11
CA ASN A 107 18.44 -9.65 -16.26
C ASN A 107 16.98 -9.24 -16.48
N PRO A 108 16.70 -8.18 -17.25
CA PRO A 108 15.35 -7.68 -17.47
C PRO A 108 14.48 -8.59 -18.37
N GLU A 109 15.03 -9.67 -18.89
CA GLU A 109 14.29 -10.71 -19.60
C GLU A 109 13.85 -11.86 -18.67
N THR A 110 14.04 -11.71 -17.35
CA THR A 110 13.54 -12.64 -16.34
C THR A 110 12.03 -12.82 -16.51
N LYS A 111 11.61 -14.07 -16.63
CA LYS A 111 10.19 -14.43 -16.70
C LYS A 111 9.68 -14.78 -15.31
N PHE A 112 8.60 -14.12 -14.92
CA PHE A 112 7.85 -14.45 -13.71
C PHE A 112 6.67 -15.34 -14.09
N GLU A 113 6.35 -16.32 -13.29
CA GLU A 113 5.23 -17.23 -13.54
C GLU A 113 3.88 -16.51 -13.38
N LYS A 114 3.78 -15.67 -12.37
CA LYS A 114 2.58 -14.89 -12.03
C LYS A 114 2.97 -13.44 -11.73
N PRO A 115 3.37 -12.67 -12.76
CA PRO A 115 3.74 -11.28 -12.52
C PRO A 115 2.51 -10.43 -12.21
N SER A 116 2.67 -9.52 -11.26
CA SER A 116 1.74 -8.46 -10.94
C SER A 116 2.24 -7.12 -11.52
N GLU A 117 1.54 -6.03 -11.23
CA GLU A 117 2.04 -4.68 -11.56
C GLU A 117 3.43 -4.39 -11.02
N ILE A 118 3.87 -5.10 -9.99
CA ILE A 118 5.19 -4.93 -9.38
C ILE A 118 6.27 -5.36 -10.37
N GLU A 119 6.17 -6.58 -10.88
CA GLU A 119 7.12 -7.15 -11.84
C GLU A 119 6.95 -6.53 -13.23
N LEU A 120 5.70 -6.24 -13.64
CA LEU A 120 5.40 -5.72 -14.97
C LEU A 120 5.76 -4.24 -15.14
N LEU A 121 5.68 -3.43 -14.07
CA LEU A 121 5.84 -1.99 -14.17
C LEU A 121 6.85 -1.42 -13.16
N ALA A 122 6.69 -1.69 -11.86
CA ALA A 122 7.53 -1.06 -10.84
C ALA A 122 9.02 -1.45 -10.99
N TYR A 123 9.31 -2.71 -11.30
CA TYR A 123 10.69 -3.17 -11.51
C TYR A 123 11.36 -2.48 -12.69
N GLU A 124 10.65 -2.31 -13.80
CA GLU A 124 11.20 -1.66 -14.99
C GLU A 124 11.42 -0.17 -14.76
N VAL A 125 10.50 0.54 -14.10
CA VAL A 125 10.71 1.93 -13.66
C VAL A 125 11.97 2.04 -12.80
N GLY A 126 12.14 1.14 -11.84
CA GLY A 126 13.30 1.12 -10.97
C GLY A 126 14.60 0.88 -11.71
N ARG A 127 14.61 -0.08 -12.63
CA ARG A 127 15.78 -0.41 -13.46
C ARG A 127 16.21 0.78 -14.31
N ILE A 128 15.27 1.42 -15.02
CA ILE A 128 15.54 2.59 -15.87
C ILE A 128 16.07 3.77 -15.03
N SER A 129 15.48 3.99 -13.86
CA SER A 129 15.83 5.10 -12.97
C SER A 129 17.02 4.79 -12.04
N ASN A 130 17.61 3.57 -12.14
CA ASN A 130 18.70 3.11 -11.29
C ASN A 130 18.38 3.19 -9.78
N VAL A 131 17.13 2.94 -9.43
CA VAL A 131 16.66 2.89 -8.04
C VAL A 131 17.35 1.76 -7.29
N LYS A 132 17.75 2.01 -6.05
CA LYS A 132 18.46 1.01 -5.24
C LYS A 132 17.55 0.26 -4.28
N LYS A 133 16.43 0.85 -3.92
CA LYS A 133 15.55 0.33 -2.87
C LYS A 133 14.09 0.34 -3.29
N ILE A 134 13.44 -0.80 -3.10
CA ILE A 134 12.01 -0.99 -3.25
C ILE A 134 11.43 -1.48 -1.92
N TYR A 135 10.27 -0.97 -1.53
CA TYR A 135 9.61 -1.34 -0.28
C TYR A 135 8.15 -1.67 -0.50
N GLY A 136 7.69 -2.69 0.17
CA GLY A 136 6.28 -2.98 0.36
C GLY A 136 5.73 -2.28 1.59
N ILE A 137 4.49 -1.81 1.51
CA ILE A 137 3.82 -1.12 2.62
C ILE A 137 2.45 -1.70 2.95
N ASP A 138 2.00 -2.72 2.25
CA ASP A 138 0.66 -3.28 2.41
C ASP A 138 0.41 -3.85 3.81
N HIS A 139 -0.86 -3.99 4.13
CA HIS A 139 -1.34 -4.67 5.33
C HIS A 139 -2.67 -5.34 5.01
N GLN A 140 -2.67 -6.66 4.94
CA GLN A 140 -3.89 -7.39 4.63
C GLN A 140 -4.88 -7.32 5.80
N LEU A 141 -6.05 -6.78 5.54
CA LEU A 141 -7.23 -6.85 6.39
C LEU A 141 -8.39 -7.37 5.54
N GLY A 142 -9.12 -8.32 6.10
CA GLY A 142 -10.33 -8.82 5.45
C GLY A 142 -11.46 -7.81 5.54
N TYR A 143 -11.96 -7.37 4.40
CA TYR A 143 -13.26 -6.71 4.28
C TYR A 143 -14.08 -7.48 3.25
N ASN A 144 -15.41 -7.44 3.39
CA ASN A 144 -16.29 -8.31 2.63
C ASN A 144 -17.38 -7.50 1.91
N TYR A 145 -17.07 -7.06 0.70
CA TYR A 145 -18.00 -6.32 -0.15
C TYR A 145 -19.26 -7.11 -0.46
N MET A 146 -19.14 -8.40 -0.74
CA MET A 146 -20.27 -9.27 -1.04
C MET A 146 -21.30 -9.31 0.10
N LYS A 147 -20.81 -9.29 1.33
CA LYS A 147 -21.69 -9.25 2.52
C LYS A 147 -22.51 -7.96 2.53
N ILE A 148 -21.90 -6.83 2.22
CA ILE A 148 -22.58 -5.53 2.22
C ILE A 148 -23.55 -5.43 1.05
N ASP A 149 -23.16 -5.84 -0.15
CA ASP A 149 -24.05 -5.84 -1.33
C ASP A 149 -25.28 -6.75 -1.13
N ASN A 150 -25.08 -7.94 -0.58
CA ASN A 150 -26.17 -8.84 -0.22
C ASN A 150 -27.09 -8.25 0.86
N LEU A 151 -26.51 -7.59 1.86
CA LEU A 151 -27.30 -6.90 2.90
C LEU A 151 -28.11 -5.75 2.27
N ALA A 152 -27.49 -4.93 1.43
CA ALA A 152 -28.16 -3.81 0.75
C ALA A 152 -29.38 -4.28 -0.07
N LYS A 153 -29.23 -5.36 -0.80
CA LYS A 153 -30.34 -5.99 -1.55
C LYS A 153 -31.43 -6.50 -0.60
N LYS A 154 -31.05 -7.17 0.48
CA LYS A 154 -31.99 -7.74 1.46
C LYS A 154 -32.84 -6.68 2.17
N ILE A 155 -32.25 -5.54 2.55
CA ILE A 155 -32.94 -4.46 3.27
C ILE A 155 -33.51 -3.38 2.34
N ASN A 156 -33.33 -3.53 1.03
CA ASN A 156 -33.68 -2.54 0.01
C ASN A 156 -33.06 -1.16 0.28
N ALA A 157 -31.73 -1.11 0.47
CA ALA A 157 -30.99 0.13 0.69
C ALA A 157 -30.95 0.98 -0.61
N GLU A 158 -32.06 1.65 -0.91
CA GLU A 158 -32.29 2.34 -2.20
C GLU A 158 -31.19 3.33 -2.58
N VAL A 159 -30.70 4.11 -1.63
CA VAL A 159 -29.65 5.11 -1.89
C VAL A 159 -28.37 4.41 -2.39
N TYR A 160 -27.92 3.38 -1.68
CA TYR A 160 -26.75 2.59 -2.07
C TYR A 160 -26.97 1.91 -3.42
N LEU A 161 -28.09 1.21 -3.60
CA LEU A 161 -28.39 0.45 -4.81
C LEU A 161 -28.49 1.37 -6.05
N ASN A 162 -29.13 2.53 -5.91
CA ASN A 162 -29.22 3.54 -6.97
C ASN A 162 -27.87 4.15 -7.28
N TYR A 163 -27.06 4.44 -6.26
CA TYR A 163 -25.71 4.94 -6.46
C TYR A 163 -24.86 3.93 -7.25
N MET A 164 -24.79 2.69 -6.80
CA MET A 164 -24.00 1.64 -7.47
C MET A 164 -24.48 1.39 -8.92
N LYS A 165 -25.78 1.52 -9.19
CA LYS A 165 -26.33 1.37 -10.54
C LYS A 165 -26.01 2.54 -11.47
N ASN A 166 -26.00 3.76 -10.95
CA ASN A 166 -26.00 4.98 -11.76
C ASN A 166 -24.61 5.66 -11.80
N THR A 167 -23.73 5.38 -10.86
CA THR A 167 -22.44 6.05 -10.71
C THR A 167 -21.30 5.19 -11.24
N ASN A 168 -21.45 4.68 -12.45
CA ASN A 168 -20.28 4.19 -13.15
C ASN A 168 -19.51 5.41 -13.69
N PHE A 169 -18.25 5.57 -13.31
CA PHE A 169 -17.36 6.51 -13.98
C PHE A 169 -17.38 6.18 -15.48
N LYS A 170 -18.14 6.97 -16.22
CA LYS A 170 -18.25 6.82 -17.67
C LYS A 170 -17.05 7.54 -18.29
N SER A 171 -15.91 6.86 -18.33
CA SER A 171 -14.86 7.26 -19.25
C SER A 171 -15.44 7.30 -20.68
N LYS A 172 -15.02 8.29 -21.47
CA LYS A 172 -15.32 8.30 -22.93
C LYS A 172 -14.68 7.12 -23.64
N LEU A 173 -13.72 6.46 -22.98
CA LEU A 173 -13.03 5.26 -23.46
C LEU A 173 -13.69 4.03 -22.82
N ASP A 174 -13.96 3.03 -23.64
CA ASP A 174 -14.35 1.70 -23.19
C ASP A 174 -13.14 1.07 -22.48
N PHE A 175 -13.23 0.91 -21.15
CA PHE A 175 -12.12 0.43 -20.33
C PHE A 175 -11.63 -0.94 -20.81
N ASP A 176 -12.54 -1.84 -21.19
CA ASP A 176 -12.17 -3.20 -21.57
C ASP A 176 -11.37 -3.23 -22.89
N LYS A 177 -11.66 -2.32 -23.80
CA LYS A 177 -10.97 -2.19 -25.11
C LYS A 177 -9.76 -1.25 -25.06
N ALA A 178 -9.57 -0.50 -23.98
CA ALA A 178 -8.48 0.46 -23.87
C ALA A 178 -7.13 -0.26 -23.77
N ASN A 179 -6.07 0.35 -24.32
CA ASN A 179 -4.70 -0.09 -24.09
C ASN A 179 -4.27 0.18 -22.64
N THR A 180 -3.16 -0.39 -22.23
CA THR A 180 -2.67 -0.30 -20.83
C THR A 180 -2.51 1.13 -20.34
N LEU A 181 -1.96 2.04 -21.16
CA LEU A 181 -1.77 3.45 -20.80
C LEU A 181 -3.13 4.14 -20.58
N ASP A 182 -4.08 3.91 -21.44
CA ASP A 182 -5.39 4.54 -21.33
C ASP A 182 -6.20 3.94 -20.17
N LYS A 183 -6.07 2.64 -19.88
CA LYS A 183 -6.59 2.03 -18.65
C LYS A 183 -6.02 2.73 -17.40
N LEU A 184 -4.70 2.97 -17.36
CA LEU A 184 -4.07 3.69 -16.24
C LEU A 184 -4.54 5.15 -16.13
N LYS A 185 -4.74 5.86 -17.25
CA LYS A 185 -5.30 7.22 -17.22
C LYS A 185 -6.73 7.24 -16.69
N ILE A 186 -7.56 6.29 -17.11
CA ILE A 186 -8.94 6.16 -16.65
C ILE A 186 -8.95 5.93 -15.13
N ILE A 187 -8.17 4.95 -14.65
CA ILE A 187 -8.19 4.57 -13.24
C ILE A 187 -7.65 5.67 -12.33
N ASN A 188 -6.72 6.50 -12.82
CA ASN A 188 -6.13 7.64 -12.10
C ASN A 188 -6.84 8.96 -12.36
N HIS A 189 -7.96 8.96 -13.10
CA HIS A 189 -8.73 10.18 -13.31
C HIS A 189 -9.30 10.68 -11.98
N PRO A 190 -9.24 12.00 -11.68
CA PRO A 190 -9.71 12.53 -10.39
C PRO A 190 -11.13 12.10 -10.01
N GLU A 191 -12.07 12.12 -10.97
CA GLU A 191 -13.44 11.68 -10.71
C GLU A 191 -13.53 10.19 -10.37
N ASN A 192 -12.67 9.34 -10.97
CA ASN A 192 -12.62 7.93 -10.63
C ASN A 192 -12.03 7.71 -9.24
N LEU A 193 -10.97 8.44 -8.88
CA LEU A 193 -10.38 8.36 -7.54
C LEU A 193 -11.38 8.82 -6.46
N ASP A 194 -12.13 9.89 -6.72
CA ASP A 194 -13.20 10.34 -5.83
C ASP A 194 -14.33 9.29 -5.71
N PHE A 195 -14.75 8.72 -6.83
CA PHE A 195 -15.68 7.60 -6.85
C PHE A 195 -15.19 6.42 -6.01
N LEU A 196 -13.90 6.03 -6.13
CA LEU A 196 -13.32 4.93 -5.37
C LEU A 196 -13.29 5.19 -3.85
N ILE A 197 -13.11 6.44 -3.41
CA ILE A 197 -13.27 6.79 -2.00
C ILE A 197 -14.72 6.57 -1.58
N ASN A 198 -15.66 7.13 -2.33
CA ASN A 198 -17.07 7.11 -1.94
C ASN A 198 -17.65 5.69 -1.88
N VAL A 199 -17.34 4.82 -2.89
CA VAL A 199 -17.84 3.42 -2.88
C VAL A 199 -17.27 2.58 -1.76
N ASN A 200 -16.13 2.99 -1.19
CA ASN A 200 -15.46 2.30 -0.11
C ASN A 200 -15.67 2.97 1.27
N ALA A 201 -16.36 4.10 1.33
CA ALA A 201 -16.59 4.85 2.56
C ALA A 201 -18.04 5.35 2.68
N ASP A 202 -18.33 6.52 2.11
CA ASP A 202 -19.54 7.26 2.44
C ASP A 202 -20.82 6.52 2.08
N ILE A 203 -20.88 5.94 0.88
CA ILE A 203 -22.08 5.27 0.40
C ILE A 203 -22.40 3.99 1.20
N LEU A 204 -21.39 3.37 1.80
CA LEU A 204 -21.61 2.18 2.65
C LEU A 204 -22.40 2.51 3.91
N THR A 205 -22.40 3.76 4.37
CA THR A 205 -23.14 4.21 5.55
C THR A 205 -24.66 4.08 5.38
N TYR A 206 -25.16 3.98 4.14
CA TYR A 206 -26.56 3.73 3.83
C TYR A 206 -26.97 2.26 3.93
N VAL A 207 -26.03 1.35 4.24
CA VAL A 207 -26.28 -0.08 4.35
C VAL A 207 -26.16 -0.52 5.80
N SER A 208 -27.29 -0.51 6.51
CA SER A 208 -27.33 -0.97 7.91
C SER A 208 -28.72 -1.47 8.29
N THR A 209 -28.77 -2.46 9.17
CA THR A 209 -30.00 -2.87 9.83
C THR A 209 -30.29 -1.95 11.03
N PRO A 210 -31.55 -1.78 11.45
CA PRO A 210 -31.90 -0.92 12.58
C PRO A 210 -31.04 -1.23 13.83
N GLY A 211 -30.37 -0.21 14.37
CA GLY A 211 -29.50 -0.30 15.54
C GLY A 211 -28.14 -0.93 15.31
N LYS A 212 -27.74 -1.15 14.03
CA LYS A 212 -26.42 -1.65 13.64
C LYS A 212 -25.76 -0.72 12.62
N TYR A 213 -24.49 -0.99 12.27
CA TYR A 213 -23.67 -0.12 11.44
C TYR A 213 -22.80 -0.91 10.45
N GLU A 214 -23.34 -1.98 9.86
CA GLU A 214 -22.58 -2.97 9.09
C GLU A 214 -21.79 -2.34 7.94
N GLY A 215 -22.37 -1.38 7.20
CA GLY A 215 -21.67 -0.70 6.12
C GLY A 215 -20.56 0.22 6.62
N ALA A 216 -20.82 0.98 7.69
CA ALA A 216 -19.81 1.85 8.30
C ALA A 216 -18.64 1.03 8.90
N GLU A 217 -18.92 -0.13 9.49
CA GLU A 217 -17.90 -1.05 9.99
C GLU A 217 -16.99 -1.55 8.87
N GLN A 218 -17.57 -1.91 7.70
CA GLN A 218 -16.75 -2.32 6.54
C GLN A 218 -15.93 -1.15 5.96
N ALA A 219 -16.51 0.04 5.87
CA ALA A 219 -15.77 1.24 5.49
C ALA A 219 -14.59 1.51 6.45
N ALA A 220 -14.82 1.36 7.75
CA ALA A 220 -13.78 1.54 8.77
C ALA A 220 -12.63 0.52 8.63
N GLU A 221 -12.90 -0.74 8.26
CA GLU A 221 -11.85 -1.75 8.06
C GLU A 221 -10.94 -1.40 6.87
N LEU A 222 -11.50 -0.97 5.73
CA LEU A 222 -10.68 -0.52 4.60
C LEU A 222 -9.90 0.76 4.93
N TYR A 223 -10.55 1.72 5.59
CA TYR A 223 -9.88 2.95 6.01
C TYR A 223 -8.72 2.66 6.97
N LYS A 224 -8.91 1.74 7.92
CA LYS A 224 -7.88 1.26 8.84
C LYS A 224 -6.72 0.61 8.09
N ARG A 225 -6.99 -0.25 7.08
CA ARG A 225 -5.93 -0.82 6.21
C ARG A 225 -5.09 0.31 5.60
N ASN A 226 -5.73 1.30 4.99
CA ASN A 226 -5.05 2.43 4.39
C ASN A 226 -4.22 3.24 5.40
N LEU A 227 -4.71 3.46 6.62
CA LEU A 227 -3.94 4.13 7.67
C LEU A 227 -2.71 3.33 8.09
N ILE A 228 -2.82 1.99 8.19
CA ILE A 228 -1.68 1.12 8.51
C ILE A 228 -0.66 1.16 7.36
N MET A 229 -1.10 1.07 6.11
CA MET A 229 -0.24 1.21 4.94
C MET A 229 0.49 2.56 4.94
N PHE A 230 -0.22 3.65 5.24
CA PHE A 230 0.37 4.99 5.33
C PHE A 230 1.34 5.11 6.53
N SER A 231 1.07 4.42 7.63
CA SER A 231 2.00 4.28 8.76
C SER A 231 3.27 3.53 8.34
N ASN A 232 3.16 2.46 7.54
CA ASN A 232 4.31 1.75 7.00
C ASN A 232 5.15 2.64 6.08
N LEU A 233 4.51 3.45 5.21
CA LEU A 233 5.20 4.46 4.40
C LEU A 233 5.97 5.46 5.29
N ASN A 234 5.35 5.94 6.37
CA ASN A 234 5.97 6.91 7.27
C ASN A 234 7.20 6.36 8.03
N ARG A 235 7.34 5.03 8.15
CA ARG A 235 8.54 4.40 8.75
C ARG A 235 9.73 4.34 7.80
N ILE A 236 9.51 4.50 6.50
CA ILE A 236 10.60 4.50 5.53
C ILE A 236 11.38 5.81 5.66
N SER A 237 12.71 5.67 5.80
CA SER A 237 13.59 6.83 5.87
C SER A 237 13.70 7.49 4.50
N VAL A 238 13.20 8.72 4.39
CA VAL A 238 13.29 9.57 3.20
C VAL A 238 13.83 10.95 3.57
N THR A 239 14.39 11.64 2.60
CA THR A 239 14.92 12.99 2.72
C THR A 239 14.19 13.92 1.74
N GLU A 240 14.37 15.24 1.90
CA GLU A 240 13.83 16.24 0.97
C GLU A 240 14.34 16.13 -0.47
N ASN A 241 15.43 15.37 -0.69
CA ASN A 241 15.99 15.12 -2.01
C ASN A 241 15.42 13.85 -2.67
N ASP A 242 14.65 13.07 -1.93
CA ASP A 242 14.06 11.85 -2.46
C ASP A 242 12.83 12.16 -3.31
N ARG A 243 12.64 11.31 -4.30
CA ARG A 243 11.50 11.29 -5.18
C ARG A 243 10.88 9.89 -5.09
N VAL A 244 9.72 9.82 -4.47
CA VAL A 244 9.09 8.53 -4.15
C VAL A 244 8.04 8.21 -5.20
N PHE A 245 8.23 7.10 -5.90
CA PHE A 245 7.22 6.52 -6.78
C PHE A 245 6.44 5.46 -6.01
N ILE A 246 5.12 5.58 -5.97
CA ILE A 246 4.21 4.65 -5.33
C ILE A 246 3.34 4.02 -6.39
N LEU A 247 3.26 2.68 -6.39
CA LEU A 247 2.42 1.88 -7.28
C LEU A 247 1.58 0.91 -6.45
N MET A 248 0.27 1.04 -6.50
CA MET A 248 -0.68 0.20 -5.75
C MET A 248 -2.07 0.27 -6.37
N GLY A 249 -2.99 -0.57 -5.95
CA GLY A 249 -4.38 -0.54 -6.42
C GLY A 249 -5.01 0.86 -6.27
N ALA A 250 -5.83 1.25 -7.26
CA ALA A 250 -6.35 2.61 -7.37
C ALA A 250 -7.18 3.06 -6.15
N SER A 251 -7.86 2.14 -5.47
CA SER A 251 -8.58 2.47 -4.22
C SER A 251 -7.62 2.98 -3.15
N HIS A 252 -6.48 2.32 -2.96
CA HIS A 252 -5.45 2.76 -2.02
C HIS A 252 -4.82 4.08 -2.45
N THR A 253 -4.56 4.23 -3.75
CA THR A 253 -4.05 5.49 -4.34
C THR A 253 -4.98 6.67 -4.03
N ALA A 254 -6.29 6.49 -4.12
CA ALA A 254 -7.29 7.51 -3.82
C ALA A 254 -7.20 7.98 -2.35
N PHE A 255 -7.20 7.04 -1.39
CA PHE A 255 -7.05 7.37 0.04
C PHE A 255 -5.69 8.01 0.34
N PHE A 256 -4.61 7.54 -0.27
CA PHE A 256 -3.28 8.11 -0.08
C PHE A 256 -3.18 9.54 -0.58
N ASN A 257 -3.82 9.89 -1.70
CA ASN A 257 -3.91 11.27 -2.17
C ASN A 257 -4.54 12.18 -1.11
N GLU A 258 -5.60 11.72 -0.42
CA GLU A 258 -6.24 12.46 0.67
C GLU A 258 -5.35 12.58 1.91
N PHE A 259 -4.59 11.53 2.26
CA PHE A 259 -3.67 11.58 3.39
C PHE A 259 -2.49 12.53 3.11
N MET A 260 -1.93 12.49 1.90
CA MET A 260 -0.79 13.32 1.49
C MET A 260 -1.12 14.81 1.45
N LYS A 261 -2.36 15.19 1.06
CA LYS A 261 -2.81 16.60 1.11
C LYS A 261 -2.63 17.22 2.49
N ARG A 262 -2.79 16.42 3.56
CA ARG A 262 -2.73 16.84 4.96
C ARG A 262 -1.43 16.45 5.66
N SER A 263 -0.56 15.70 4.99
CA SER A 263 0.69 15.23 5.57
C SER A 263 1.69 16.39 5.72
N PRO A 264 2.40 16.48 6.87
CA PRO A 264 3.50 17.43 7.00
C PRO A 264 4.74 17.02 6.20
N ARG A 265 4.81 15.76 5.76
CA ARG A 265 6.00 15.17 5.15
C ARG A 265 5.92 15.07 3.63
N TYR A 266 4.71 14.84 3.10
CA TYR A 266 4.44 14.60 1.68
C TYR A 266 3.57 15.70 1.06
#